data_2b2011891c7590b2fd6f0abd6708273a
#
_entry.id   2b2011891c7590b2fd6f0abd6708273a
#
_cell.length_a   1.000
_cell.length_b   1.000
_cell.length_c   1.000
_cell.angle_alpha   90.00
_cell.angle_beta   90.00
_cell.angle_gamma   90.00
#
_symmetry.space_group_name_H-M   'P 1'
#
loop_
_entity.id
_entity.type
_entity.pdbx_description
1 polymer ?
#
loop_
_entity_poly.entity_id
_entity_poly.type
_entity_poly.pdbx_seq_one_letter_code
_entity_poly.pdbx_strand_id
1 'polypeptide(L)'
;GLWEKRHAPGNFTYPSHFAIFAGFLPSPAEPHSLRSRKWLFFPVQAGTGRIPPKGSYPFTEATFVQSLANKGDETICIGGVNFFSKRNELGRVFPGYFTKSYWLPIFGCTAPDSTEKQIDFALKKLENYSADKRIFMYINFSAIHYPNCHYVKGKTKDDKESHAAALRYIDSQ
;
A
#
# COMPACT_ATOMS: atom_id res chain seq x y z
N GLY A 1 -16.38 -10.87 7.42
CA GLY A 1 -16.53 -9.41 7.32
C GLY A 1 -17.70 -9.03 6.40
N LEU A 2 -18.15 -7.80 6.48
CA LEU A 2 -19.20 -7.25 5.62
C LEU A 2 -18.56 -6.72 4.32
N TRP A 3 -19.00 -7.24 3.17
CA TRP A 3 -18.55 -6.75 1.86
C TRP A 3 -19.48 -5.65 1.36
N GLU A 4 -18.94 -4.50 1.09
CA GLU A 4 -19.67 -3.35 0.57
C GLU A 4 -19.10 -2.90 -0.79
N LYS A 5 -19.90 -2.19 -1.57
CA LYS A 5 -19.42 -1.55 -2.81
C LYS A 5 -18.47 -0.43 -2.44
N ARG A 6 -17.17 -0.63 -2.66
CA ARG A 6 -16.12 0.36 -2.43
C ARG A 6 -15.34 0.61 -3.71
N HIS A 7 -14.81 1.81 -3.82
CA HIS A 7 -13.96 2.21 -4.95
C HIS A 7 -12.58 2.58 -4.43
N ALA A 8 -11.55 2.09 -5.11
CA ALA A 8 -10.20 2.55 -4.87
C ALA A 8 -10.07 4.03 -5.31
N PRO A 9 -9.32 4.86 -4.58
CA PRO A 9 -9.14 6.27 -4.92
C PRO A 9 -8.29 6.49 -6.17
N GLY A 10 -7.64 5.46 -6.69
CA GLY A 10 -6.86 5.47 -7.92
C GLY A 10 -7.05 4.18 -8.71
N ASN A 11 -6.63 4.17 -9.97
CA ASN A 11 -6.82 3.06 -10.90
C ASN A 11 -5.79 1.93 -10.78
N PHE A 12 -4.76 2.09 -9.96
CA PHE A 12 -3.78 1.05 -9.60
C PHE A 12 -3.09 1.39 -8.27
N THR A 13 -2.20 0.53 -7.81
CA THR A 13 -1.57 0.58 -6.49
C THR A 13 -0.97 1.95 -6.15
N TYR A 14 -0.17 2.52 -7.06
CA TYR A 14 0.62 3.72 -6.75
C TYR A 14 -0.25 4.97 -6.48
N PRO A 15 -1.15 5.41 -7.38
CA PRO A 15 -2.01 6.56 -7.10
C PRO A 15 -3.00 6.31 -5.96
N SER A 16 -3.47 5.05 -5.80
CA SER A 16 -4.37 4.71 -4.69
C SER A 16 -3.70 4.91 -3.34
N HIS A 17 -2.45 4.45 -3.19
CA HIS A 17 -1.73 4.59 -1.92
C HIS A 17 -1.30 6.02 -1.63
N PHE A 18 -1.01 6.82 -2.64
CA PHE A 18 -0.81 8.25 -2.42
C PHE A 18 -2.06 8.90 -1.82
N ALA A 19 -3.23 8.64 -2.39
CA ALA A 19 -4.48 9.19 -1.85
C ALA A 19 -4.77 8.67 -0.43
N ILE A 20 -4.55 7.37 -0.18
CA ILE A 20 -4.71 6.76 1.14
C ILE A 20 -3.78 7.44 2.16
N PHE A 21 -2.49 7.57 1.87
CA PHE A 21 -1.53 8.13 2.81
C PHE A 21 -1.60 9.66 2.93
N ALA A 22 -2.05 10.34 1.88
CA ALA A 22 -2.36 11.77 1.95
C ALA A 22 -3.62 12.06 2.78
N GLY A 23 -4.53 11.08 2.90
CA GLY A 23 -5.75 11.20 3.69
C GLY A 23 -6.89 11.94 3.00
N PHE A 24 -6.85 12.10 1.67
CA PHE A 24 -7.96 12.70 0.90
C PHE A 24 -8.10 12.07 -0.49
N LEU A 25 -9.26 12.27 -1.09
CA LEU A 25 -9.50 11.84 -2.47
C LEU A 25 -8.89 12.86 -3.44
N PRO A 26 -8.13 12.41 -4.45
CA PRO A 26 -7.47 13.30 -5.41
C PRO A 26 -8.44 13.91 -6.44
N SER A 27 -9.72 13.55 -6.39
CA SER A 27 -10.76 14.07 -7.26
C SER A 27 -11.44 15.26 -6.60
N PRO A 28 -11.68 16.38 -7.32
CA PRO A 28 -12.43 17.50 -6.78
C PRO A 28 -13.86 17.08 -6.45
N ALA A 29 -14.43 17.66 -5.38
CA ALA A 29 -15.82 17.41 -4.96
C ALA A 29 -16.82 17.82 -6.05
N GLU A 30 -16.50 18.89 -6.78
CA GLU A 30 -17.30 19.35 -7.93
C GLU A 30 -16.60 18.99 -9.24
N PRO A 31 -17.33 18.46 -10.23
CA PRO A 31 -16.74 18.11 -11.52
C PRO A 31 -16.32 19.38 -12.28
N HIS A 32 -15.03 19.52 -12.51
CA HIS A 32 -14.48 20.53 -13.42
C HIS A 32 -14.19 19.91 -14.79
N SER A 33 -14.14 20.75 -15.82
CA SER A 33 -13.69 20.29 -17.13
C SER A 33 -12.28 19.69 -17.03
N LEU A 34 -11.97 18.68 -17.86
CA LEU A 34 -10.66 18.05 -17.88
C LEU A 34 -9.51 19.06 -18.10
N ARG A 35 -9.79 20.16 -18.83
CA ARG A 35 -8.82 21.21 -19.13
C ARG A 35 -8.47 22.09 -17.92
N SER A 36 -9.37 22.23 -16.95
CA SER A 36 -9.18 23.04 -15.75
C SER A 36 -8.71 22.24 -14.53
N ARG A 37 -8.65 20.90 -14.64
CA ARG A 37 -8.19 20.06 -13.54
C ARG A 37 -6.69 20.21 -13.35
N LYS A 38 -6.29 20.52 -12.12
CA LYS A 38 -4.89 20.41 -11.71
C LYS A 38 -4.61 18.96 -11.35
N TRP A 39 -3.54 18.41 -11.89
CA TRP A 39 -3.07 17.07 -11.54
C TRP A 39 -2.38 17.10 -10.17
N LEU A 40 -2.77 16.21 -9.28
CA LEU A 40 -2.05 16.05 -8.03
C LEU A 40 -0.70 15.39 -8.31
N PHE A 41 0.37 16.09 -7.96
CA PHE A 41 1.74 15.61 -8.14
C PHE A 41 2.35 15.36 -6.77
N PHE A 42 2.83 14.14 -6.56
CA PHE A 42 3.57 13.77 -5.37
C PHE A 42 5.06 13.79 -5.70
N PRO A 43 5.83 14.77 -5.20
CA PRO A 43 7.27 14.75 -5.34
C PRO A 43 7.80 13.46 -4.72
N VAL A 44 8.55 12.69 -5.49
CA VAL A 44 9.23 11.51 -4.93
C VAL A 44 10.24 12.03 -3.92
N GLN A 45 10.11 11.69 -2.66
CA GLN A 45 10.97 12.17 -1.58
C GLN A 45 12.43 11.69 -1.69
N ALA A 46 12.75 10.88 -2.66
CA ALA A 46 14.11 10.44 -2.95
C ALA A 46 14.78 11.38 -3.98
N GLY A 47 15.18 12.56 -3.57
CA GLY A 47 16.25 13.35 -4.21
C GLY A 47 16.17 13.62 -5.74
N THR A 48 15.08 13.30 -6.41
CA THR A 48 15.01 13.34 -7.87
C THR A 48 14.76 14.74 -8.45
N GLY A 49 14.68 15.79 -7.65
CA GLY A 49 14.57 17.18 -8.14
C GLY A 49 13.53 17.38 -9.26
N ARG A 50 12.54 16.50 -9.38
CA ARG A 50 11.53 16.60 -10.44
C ARG A 50 10.70 17.84 -10.27
N ILE A 51 10.83 18.74 -11.22
CA ILE A 51 9.98 19.92 -11.31
C ILE A 51 8.55 19.47 -11.57
N PRO A 52 7.56 19.91 -10.76
CA PRO A 52 6.16 19.58 -11.00
C PRO A 52 5.75 20.00 -12.41
N PRO A 53 5.04 19.13 -13.17
CA PRO A 53 4.55 19.52 -14.48
C PRO A 53 3.63 20.74 -14.42
N LYS A 54 3.66 21.58 -15.46
CA LYS A 54 2.75 22.74 -15.56
C LYS A 54 1.31 22.29 -15.39
N GLY A 55 0.55 22.96 -14.52
CA GLY A 55 -0.85 22.61 -14.22
C GLY A 55 -1.02 21.49 -13.18
N SER A 56 0.07 21.09 -12.51
CA SER A 56 -0.02 20.20 -11.36
C SER A 56 -0.02 20.97 -10.04
N TYR A 57 -0.60 20.33 -9.01
CA TYR A 57 -0.50 20.75 -7.62
C TYR A 57 0.43 19.79 -6.88
N PRO A 58 1.62 20.22 -6.47
CA PRO A 58 2.53 19.36 -5.72
C PRO A 58 2.02 19.17 -4.29
N PHE A 59 1.89 17.93 -3.86
CA PHE A 59 1.61 17.60 -2.47
C PHE A 59 2.94 17.47 -1.71
N THR A 60 3.22 18.44 -0.88
CA THR A 60 4.47 18.55 -0.10
C THR A 60 4.25 18.35 1.39
N GLU A 61 2.98 18.25 1.81
CA GLU A 61 2.60 18.09 3.21
C GLU A 61 2.96 16.69 3.72
N ALA A 62 3.08 16.57 5.04
CA ALA A 62 3.26 15.28 5.68
C ALA A 62 2.04 14.39 5.47
N THR A 63 2.28 13.13 5.14
CA THR A 63 1.22 12.11 5.13
C THR A 63 0.68 11.90 6.54
N PHE A 64 -0.52 11.32 6.69
CA PHE A 64 -1.03 11.01 8.03
C PHE A 64 -0.10 10.04 8.79
N VAL A 65 0.58 9.13 8.07
CA VAL A 65 1.57 8.21 8.66
C VAL A 65 2.73 8.98 9.28
N GLN A 66 3.30 9.92 8.54
CA GLN A 66 4.37 10.78 9.03
C GLN A 66 3.88 11.67 10.19
N SER A 67 2.62 12.11 10.14
CA SER A 67 2.01 12.88 11.23
C SER A 67 1.87 12.07 12.52
N LEU A 68 1.52 10.78 12.42
CA LEU A 68 1.51 9.86 13.57
C LEU A 68 2.92 9.66 14.13
N ALA A 69 3.91 9.42 13.25
CA ALA A 69 5.30 9.29 13.66
C ALA A 69 5.82 10.54 14.39
N ASN A 70 5.49 11.74 13.89
CA ASN A 70 5.86 13.00 14.49
C ASN A 70 5.21 13.22 15.88
N LYS A 71 4.09 12.54 16.16
CA LYS A 71 3.45 12.52 17.47
C LYS A 71 4.01 11.47 18.44
N GLY A 72 5.04 10.73 18.01
CA GLY A 72 5.71 9.70 18.82
C GLY A 72 5.12 8.30 18.69
N ASP A 73 4.16 8.09 17.78
CA ASP A 73 3.65 6.76 17.48
C ASP A 73 4.69 5.95 16.68
N GLU A 74 4.76 4.66 16.92
CA GLU A 74 5.54 3.77 16.06
C GLU A 74 4.73 3.46 14.81
N THR A 75 5.30 3.71 13.63
CA THR A 75 4.63 3.41 12.36
C THR A 75 5.38 2.32 11.62
N ILE A 76 4.69 1.22 11.29
CA ILE A 76 5.29 0.02 10.72
C ILE A 76 4.64 -0.31 9.39
N CYS A 77 5.45 -0.53 8.36
CA CYS A 77 5.02 -1.03 7.06
C CYS A 77 5.56 -2.43 6.80
N ILE A 78 4.67 -3.37 6.44
CA ILE A 78 5.05 -4.69 5.92
C ILE A 78 4.57 -4.75 4.47
N GLY A 79 5.53 -4.65 3.55
CA GLY A 79 5.26 -4.59 2.12
C GLY A 79 5.07 -5.98 1.49
N GLY A 80 4.22 -6.06 0.47
CA GLY A 80 4.01 -7.26 -0.35
C GLY A 80 4.44 -7.02 -1.79
N VAL A 81 3.73 -6.13 -2.51
CA VAL A 81 4.00 -5.88 -3.93
C VAL A 81 5.23 -4.99 -4.16
N ASN A 82 5.70 -4.94 -5.40
CA ASN A 82 6.93 -4.23 -5.78
C ASN A 82 6.99 -2.75 -5.36
N PHE A 83 5.87 -2.04 -5.27
CA PHE A 83 5.81 -0.66 -4.77
C PHE A 83 6.20 -0.50 -3.30
N PHE A 84 6.36 -1.61 -2.57
CA PHE A 84 6.80 -1.67 -1.19
C PHE A 84 8.11 -2.45 -1.01
N SER A 85 8.76 -2.88 -2.10
CA SER A 85 9.89 -3.84 -2.05
C SER A 85 11.21 -3.24 -1.59
N LYS A 86 11.34 -1.91 -1.57
CA LYS A 86 12.59 -1.17 -1.27
C LYS A 86 13.76 -1.49 -2.23
N ARG A 87 13.52 -2.24 -3.32
CA ARG A 87 14.56 -2.69 -4.26
C ARG A 87 14.99 -1.61 -5.25
N ASN A 88 14.15 -0.60 -5.45
CA ASN A 88 14.42 0.55 -6.30
C ASN A 88 13.81 1.82 -5.70
N GLU A 89 14.05 2.97 -6.31
CA GLU A 89 13.57 4.26 -5.82
C GLU A 89 12.04 4.29 -5.67
N LEU A 90 11.30 3.80 -6.66
CA LEU A 90 9.84 3.74 -6.62
C LEU A 90 9.31 2.86 -5.48
N GLY A 91 9.94 1.70 -5.25
CA GLY A 91 9.60 0.77 -4.18
C GLY A 91 9.98 1.26 -2.77
N ARG A 92 10.73 2.36 -2.66
CA ARG A 92 11.10 2.98 -1.38
C ARG A 92 10.17 4.11 -0.95
N VAL A 93 9.34 4.64 -1.85
CA VAL A 93 8.51 5.83 -1.57
C VAL A 93 7.56 5.57 -0.41
N PHE A 94 6.67 4.59 -0.53
CA PHE A 94 5.69 4.29 0.52
C PHE A 94 6.33 3.78 1.82
N PRO A 95 7.28 2.82 1.77
CA PRO A 95 8.01 2.42 2.96
C PRO A 95 8.71 3.57 3.68
N GLY A 96 9.13 4.60 2.96
CA GLY A 96 9.79 5.78 3.50
C GLY A 96 8.91 6.70 4.35
N TYR A 97 7.57 6.53 4.34
CA TYR A 97 6.66 7.27 5.22
C TYR A 97 6.62 6.72 6.65
N PHE A 98 7.11 5.50 6.85
CA PHE A 98 7.02 4.77 8.12
C PHE A 98 8.35 4.81 8.88
N THR A 99 8.29 4.78 10.21
CA THR A 99 9.49 4.70 11.08
C THR A 99 10.22 3.37 10.88
N LYS A 100 9.47 2.30 10.65
CA LYS A 100 10.00 0.97 10.31
C LYS A 100 9.30 0.39 9.09
N SER A 101 10.07 -0.21 8.20
CA SER A 101 9.51 -0.84 7.01
C SER A 101 10.25 -2.12 6.66
N TYR A 102 9.48 -3.15 6.32
CA TYR A 102 9.96 -4.51 6.04
C TYR A 102 9.42 -5.01 4.71
N TRP A 103 10.25 -5.69 3.98
CA TRP A 103 9.89 -6.44 2.80
C TRP A 103 10.85 -7.62 2.65
N LEU A 104 10.31 -8.80 2.39
CA LEU A 104 11.06 -10.02 2.10
C LEU A 104 10.50 -10.67 0.83
N PRO A 105 11.29 -11.42 0.06
CA PRO A 105 10.79 -12.14 -1.13
C PRO A 105 9.60 -13.06 -0.85
N ILE A 106 9.55 -13.68 0.33
CA ILE A 106 8.45 -14.54 0.77
C ILE A 106 7.12 -13.78 1.02
N PHE A 107 7.15 -12.44 1.07
CA PHE A 107 5.95 -11.59 1.16
C PHE A 107 5.39 -11.23 -0.22
N GLY A 108 6.11 -11.60 -1.29
CA GLY A 108 5.74 -11.27 -2.67
C GLY A 108 4.62 -12.16 -3.23
N CYS A 109 3.97 -11.70 -4.29
CA CYS A 109 2.81 -12.36 -4.92
C CYS A 109 3.10 -13.75 -5.50
N THR A 110 4.35 -14.11 -5.71
CA THR A 110 4.75 -15.44 -6.19
C THR A 110 4.82 -16.49 -5.08
N ALA A 111 4.71 -16.09 -3.81
CA ALA A 111 4.67 -16.99 -2.67
C ALA A 111 3.20 -17.28 -2.29
N PRO A 112 2.72 -18.54 -2.43
CA PRO A 112 1.33 -18.88 -2.13
C PRO A 112 0.92 -18.62 -0.68
N ASP A 113 1.86 -18.68 0.25
CA ASP A 113 1.70 -18.48 1.68
C ASP A 113 2.11 -17.06 2.14
N SER A 114 2.18 -16.11 1.20
CA SER A 114 2.68 -14.74 1.48
C SER A 114 1.91 -14.03 2.59
N THR A 115 0.58 -14.17 2.64
CA THR A 115 -0.26 -13.53 3.67
C THR A 115 0.04 -14.08 5.05
N GLU A 116 0.06 -15.41 5.20
CA GLU A 116 0.43 -16.10 6.45
C GLU A 116 1.80 -15.61 6.95
N LYS A 117 2.81 -15.59 6.05
CA LYS A 117 4.16 -15.10 6.40
C LYS A 117 4.20 -13.64 6.81
N GLN A 118 3.38 -12.79 6.18
CA GLN A 118 3.27 -11.38 6.57
C GLN A 118 2.62 -11.22 7.95
N ILE A 119 1.57 -12.00 8.25
CA ILE A 119 0.89 -11.99 9.55
C ILE A 119 1.80 -12.52 10.66
N ASP A 120 2.44 -13.69 10.46
CA ASP A 120 3.41 -14.24 11.42
C ASP A 120 4.52 -13.22 11.73
N PHE A 121 5.02 -12.56 10.69
CA PHE A 121 6.05 -11.53 10.85
C PHE A 121 5.52 -10.33 11.63
N ALA A 122 4.29 -9.89 11.35
CA ALA A 122 3.64 -8.80 12.06
C ALA A 122 3.49 -9.11 13.56
N LEU A 123 2.98 -10.29 13.90
CA LEU A 123 2.80 -10.74 15.28
C LEU A 123 4.13 -10.77 16.04
N LYS A 124 5.17 -11.37 15.45
CA LYS A 124 6.52 -11.39 16.03
C LYS A 124 7.12 -9.98 16.23
N LYS A 125 6.74 -9.01 15.39
CA LYS A 125 7.20 -7.63 15.58
C LYS A 125 6.46 -6.96 16.73
N LEU A 126 5.16 -7.25 16.90
CA LEU A 126 4.36 -6.70 17.99
C LEU A 126 4.83 -7.17 19.36
N GLU A 127 5.33 -8.40 19.49
CA GLU A 127 5.89 -8.95 20.74
C GLU A 127 7.05 -8.10 21.31
N ASN A 128 7.72 -7.30 20.49
CA ASN A 128 8.83 -6.46 20.93
C ASN A 128 8.38 -5.09 21.49
N TYR A 129 7.09 -4.83 21.60
CA TYR A 129 6.57 -3.57 22.08
C TYR A 129 5.81 -3.76 23.41
N SER A 130 5.92 -2.78 24.27
CA SER A 130 5.12 -2.72 25.50
C SER A 130 3.64 -2.37 25.19
N ALA A 131 2.73 -2.76 26.06
CA ALA A 131 1.28 -2.59 25.87
C ALA A 131 0.83 -1.11 25.80
N ASP A 132 1.61 -0.19 26.35
CA ASP A 132 1.37 1.25 26.33
C ASP A 132 1.88 1.94 25.05
N LYS A 133 2.66 1.23 24.21
CA LYS A 133 3.18 1.79 22.95
C LYS A 133 2.09 1.86 21.90
N ARG A 134 1.79 3.06 21.43
CA ARG A 134 0.87 3.23 20.30
C ARG A 134 1.58 2.87 19.00
N ILE A 135 0.92 2.02 18.21
CA ILE A 135 1.46 1.48 16.95
C ILE A 135 0.44 1.67 15.84
N PHE A 136 0.87 2.22 14.73
CA PHE A 136 0.16 2.17 13.46
C PHE A 136 0.87 1.17 12.54
N MET A 137 0.25 0.03 12.26
CA MET A 137 0.80 -0.97 11.36
C MET A 137 -0.01 -1.03 10.06
N TYR A 138 0.69 -0.96 8.95
CA TYR A 138 0.14 -1.13 7.62
C TYR A 138 0.75 -2.37 6.95
N ILE A 139 -0.09 -3.28 6.49
CA ILE A 139 0.33 -4.49 5.77
C ILE A 139 -0.23 -4.43 4.35
N ASN A 140 0.65 -4.48 3.35
CA ASN A 140 0.26 -4.61 1.96
C ASN A 140 0.25 -6.08 1.56
N PHE A 141 -0.90 -6.74 1.66
CA PHE A 141 -1.05 -8.14 1.24
C PHE A 141 -0.89 -8.27 -0.28
N SER A 142 0.00 -9.17 -0.70
CA SER A 142 0.30 -9.40 -2.11
C SER A 142 -0.52 -10.52 -2.75
N ALA A 143 -1.19 -11.36 -1.97
CA ALA A 143 -1.87 -12.56 -2.45
C ALA A 143 -2.96 -12.28 -3.51
N ILE A 144 -3.61 -11.11 -3.47
CA ILE A 144 -4.58 -10.72 -4.50
C ILE A 144 -3.95 -10.24 -5.80
N HIS A 145 -2.63 -9.99 -5.81
CA HIS A 145 -1.90 -9.64 -7.04
C HIS A 145 -1.63 -10.91 -7.86
N TYR A 146 -1.59 -10.79 -9.19
CA TYR A 146 -1.21 -11.93 -10.03
C TYR A 146 0.26 -12.35 -9.76
N PRO A 147 0.62 -13.64 -9.89
CA PRO A 147 -0.27 -14.77 -10.19
C PRO A 147 -1.08 -15.17 -8.96
N ASN A 148 -2.37 -15.42 -9.14
CA ASN A 148 -3.26 -15.93 -8.10
C ASN A 148 -3.93 -17.27 -8.47
N CYS A 149 -3.60 -17.82 -9.64
CA CYS A 149 -4.10 -19.11 -10.09
C CYS A 149 -3.74 -20.27 -9.15
N HIS A 150 -2.65 -20.17 -8.40
CA HIS A 150 -2.21 -21.19 -7.45
C HIS A 150 -3.18 -21.39 -6.25
N TYR A 151 -4.10 -20.44 -6.00
CA TYR A 151 -5.14 -20.62 -4.98
C TYR A 151 -6.31 -21.50 -5.44
N VAL A 152 -6.31 -21.96 -6.70
CA VAL A 152 -7.28 -22.91 -7.23
C VAL A 152 -6.55 -24.14 -7.77
N LYS A 153 -6.85 -25.32 -7.21
CA LYS A 153 -6.16 -26.56 -7.58
C LYS A 153 -6.23 -26.83 -9.09
N GLY A 154 -5.08 -27.07 -9.70
CA GLY A 154 -4.96 -27.41 -11.13
C GLY A 154 -5.09 -26.24 -12.08
N LYS A 155 -5.27 -25.01 -11.59
CA LYS A 155 -5.36 -23.82 -12.44
C LYS A 155 -3.97 -23.29 -12.78
N THR A 156 -3.78 -22.91 -14.04
CA THR A 156 -2.50 -22.39 -14.56
C THR A 156 -2.58 -20.95 -15.05
N LYS A 157 -3.79 -20.37 -15.07
CA LYS A 157 -4.03 -18.97 -15.49
C LYS A 157 -4.94 -18.27 -14.50
N ASP A 158 -4.69 -16.99 -14.35
CA ASP A 158 -5.49 -16.10 -13.50
C ASP A 158 -6.83 -15.77 -14.16
N ASP A 159 -7.88 -15.73 -13.33
CA ASP A 159 -9.21 -15.29 -13.70
C ASP A 159 -10.00 -14.82 -12.46
N LYS A 160 -11.31 -14.57 -12.63
CA LYS A 160 -12.18 -14.13 -11.52
C LYS A 160 -12.26 -15.13 -10.38
N GLU A 161 -12.24 -16.44 -10.69
CA GLU A 161 -12.31 -17.49 -9.68
C GLU A 161 -11.04 -17.54 -8.84
N SER A 162 -9.86 -17.49 -9.48
CA SER A 162 -8.59 -17.48 -8.78
C SER A 162 -8.41 -16.21 -7.95
N HIS A 163 -8.87 -15.07 -8.45
CA HIS A 163 -8.87 -13.83 -7.67
C HIS A 163 -9.78 -13.89 -6.44
N ALA A 164 -10.99 -14.46 -6.59
CA ALA A 164 -11.89 -14.68 -5.46
C ALA A 164 -11.32 -15.70 -4.45
N ALA A 165 -10.59 -16.72 -4.92
CA ALA A 165 -9.89 -17.66 -4.06
C ALA A 165 -8.79 -16.99 -3.25
N ALA A 166 -8.00 -16.12 -3.88
CA ALA A 166 -6.98 -15.31 -3.20
C ALA A 166 -7.58 -14.40 -2.11
N LEU A 167 -8.72 -13.77 -2.39
CA LEU A 167 -9.43 -12.97 -1.39
C LEU A 167 -9.90 -13.81 -0.20
N ARG A 168 -10.50 -14.99 -0.45
CA ARG A 168 -10.89 -15.92 0.62
C ARG A 168 -9.69 -16.38 1.45
N TYR A 169 -8.56 -16.64 0.80
CA TYR A 169 -7.34 -17.00 1.50
C TYR A 169 -6.88 -15.88 2.46
N ILE A 170 -6.84 -14.63 2.01
CA ILE A 170 -6.47 -13.50 2.89
C ILE A 170 -7.46 -13.36 4.05
N ASP A 171 -8.77 -13.48 3.79
CA ASP A 171 -9.83 -13.34 4.79
C ASP A 171 -9.78 -14.47 5.86
N SER A 172 -9.15 -15.59 5.53
CA SER A 172 -9.02 -16.74 6.45
C SER A 172 -7.79 -16.65 7.38
N GLN A 173 -6.85 -15.73 7.12
CA GLN A 173 -5.65 -15.55 7.94
C GLN A 173 -5.88 -14.49 9.04
#